data_bdc5aff7f2c12f51d4ba7b350539a156
#
_entry.id   bdc5aff7f2c12f51d4ba7b350539a156
#
_cell.length_a   1.000
_cell.length_b   1.000
_cell.length_c   1.000
_cell.angle_alpha   90.00
_cell.angle_beta   90.00
_cell.angle_gamma   90.00
#
_symmetry.space_group_name_H-M   'P 1'
#
loop_
_entity.id
_entity.type
_entity.pdbx_description
1 polymer ?
#
loop_
_entity_poly.entity_id
_entity_poly.type
_entity_poly.pdbx_seq_one_letter_code
_entity_poly.pdbx_strand_id
1 'polypeptide(L)'
;MDNKTIDTVVKILTYTPLHIDETEPAVREALHQCGRDIFMLVIRLQRASIKASEEITFISNPAKYNHLNKLQRMADDILERGDCFTIKDLDITGVDLIEYGLKGAEICNTLNTLLDIVIENPKLNDKATLIALLDNLK
;
A
#
# COMPACT_ATOMS: atom_id res chain seq x y z
N MET A 1 7.43 21.24 -15.83
CA MET A 1 7.16 20.34 -14.69
C MET A 1 8.04 19.12 -14.82
N ASP A 2 8.73 18.71 -13.77
CA ASP A 2 9.58 17.52 -13.83
C ASP A 2 8.74 16.23 -13.75
N ASN A 3 9.37 15.10 -14.12
CA ASN A 3 8.67 13.81 -14.16
C ASN A 3 8.16 13.38 -12.78
N LYS A 4 8.90 13.66 -11.72
CA LYS A 4 8.51 13.33 -10.36
C LYS A 4 7.24 14.06 -9.95
N THR A 5 7.13 15.34 -10.28
CA THR A 5 5.95 16.15 -9.99
C THR A 5 4.74 15.63 -10.78
N ILE A 6 4.94 15.29 -12.05
CA ILE A 6 3.89 14.72 -12.91
C ILE A 6 3.40 13.40 -12.32
N ASP A 7 4.31 12.49 -11.94
CA ASP A 7 3.95 11.20 -11.34
C ASP A 7 3.15 11.39 -10.04
N THR A 8 3.56 12.34 -9.19
CA THR A 8 2.87 12.65 -7.95
C THR A 8 1.44 13.12 -8.22
N VAL A 9 1.26 14.05 -9.16
CA VAL A 9 -0.06 14.58 -9.54
C VAL A 9 -0.94 13.46 -10.09
N VAL A 10 -0.40 12.62 -10.99
CA VAL A 10 -1.14 11.49 -11.57
C VAL A 10 -1.60 10.53 -10.48
N LYS A 11 -0.74 10.18 -9.53
CA LYS A 11 -1.10 9.29 -8.42
C LYS A 11 -2.20 9.90 -7.55
N ILE A 12 -2.09 11.18 -7.20
CA ILE A 12 -3.12 11.87 -6.41
C ILE A 12 -4.45 11.84 -7.14
N LEU A 13 -4.49 12.18 -8.43
CA LEU A 13 -5.70 12.18 -9.22
C LEU A 13 -6.29 10.77 -9.38
N THR A 14 -5.45 9.75 -9.45
CA THR A 14 -5.89 8.36 -9.59
C THR A 14 -6.50 7.83 -8.31
N TYR A 15 -5.86 8.07 -7.17
CA TYR A 15 -6.25 7.44 -5.90
C TYR A 15 -7.22 8.24 -5.05
N THR A 16 -7.29 9.57 -5.21
CA THR A 16 -8.20 10.41 -4.42
C THR A 16 -9.67 9.99 -4.51
N PRO A 17 -10.23 9.67 -5.70
CA PRO A 17 -11.63 9.26 -5.79
C PRO A 17 -11.89 7.81 -5.41
N LEU A 18 -10.86 6.99 -5.22
CA LEU A 18 -11.02 5.57 -4.95
C LEU A 18 -11.42 5.33 -3.50
N HIS A 19 -12.31 4.36 -3.32
CA HIS A 19 -12.68 3.87 -1.99
C HIS A 19 -11.66 2.83 -1.53
N ILE A 20 -11.09 3.03 -0.35
CA ILE A 20 -10.17 2.07 0.27
C ILE A 20 -10.93 1.36 1.39
N ASP A 21 -10.96 0.03 1.36
CA ASP A 21 -11.65 -0.76 2.37
C ASP A 21 -10.99 -0.59 3.74
N GLU A 22 -11.82 -0.69 4.80
CA GLU A 22 -11.37 -0.57 6.19
C GLU A 22 -10.73 -1.87 6.68
N THR A 23 -9.71 -2.36 5.96
CA THR A 23 -8.95 -3.56 6.32
C THR A 23 -7.47 -3.27 6.25
N GLU A 24 -6.69 -3.92 7.09
CA GLU A 24 -5.24 -3.72 7.09
C GLU A 24 -4.59 -4.10 5.75
N PRO A 25 -4.96 -5.23 5.11
CA PRO A 25 -4.41 -5.54 3.79
C PRO A 25 -4.71 -4.48 2.74
N ALA A 26 -5.91 -3.92 2.72
CA ALA A 26 -6.29 -2.86 1.78
C ALA A 26 -5.46 -1.59 2.00
N VAL A 27 -5.22 -1.22 3.25
CA VAL A 27 -4.41 -0.05 3.60
C VAL A 27 -2.93 -0.30 3.24
N ARG A 28 -2.40 -1.49 3.53
CA ARG A 28 -1.02 -1.84 3.12
C ARG A 28 -0.84 -1.80 1.61
N GLU A 29 -1.82 -2.31 0.86
CA GLU A 29 -1.80 -2.26 -0.61
C GLU A 29 -1.80 -0.82 -1.11
N ALA A 30 -2.66 0.04 -0.54
CA ALA A 30 -2.70 1.46 -0.89
C ALA A 30 -1.37 2.15 -0.58
N LEU A 31 -0.76 1.86 0.57
CA LEU A 31 0.55 2.38 0.94
C LEU A 31 1.65 1.89 -0.03
N HIS A 32 1.55 0.65 -0.48
CA HIS A 32 2.48 0.10 -1.47
C HIS A 32 2.38 0.85 -2.80
N GLN A 33 1.16 1.07 -3.28
CA GLN A 33 0.94 1.71 -4.59
C GLN A 33 1.24 3.21 -4.58
N CYS A 34 0.82 3.92 -3.54
CA CYS A 34 0.96 5.37 -3.46
C CYS A 34 2.25 5.83 -2.79
N GLY A 35 2.72 5.07 -1.80
CA GLY A 35 3.71 5.54 -0.85
C GLY A 35 3.05 6.34 0.27
N ARG A 36 3.77 6.47 1.37
CA ARG A 36 3.27 7.12 2.59
C ARG A 36 2.80 8.55 2.36
N ASP A 37 3.62 9.37 1.71
CA ASP A 37 3.33 10.81 1.58
C ASP A 37 2.09 11.04 0.71
N ILE A 38 1.98 10.31 -0.40
CA ILE A 38 0.84 10.44 -1.31
C ILE A 38 -0.42 9.89 -0.65
N PHE A 39 -0.33 8.78 0.09
CA PHE A 39 -1.46 8.24 0.84
C PHE A 39 -2.04 9.29 1.80
N MET A 40 -1.18 9.96 2.57
CA MET A 40 -1.61 10.99 3.50
C MET A 40 -2.24 12.20 2.78
N LEU A 41 -1.69 12.58 1.63
CA LEU A 41 -2.27 13.64 0.80
C LEU A 41 -3.64 13.25 0.27
N VAL A 42 -3.82 12.01 -0.17
CA VAL A 42 -5.12 11.50 -0.66
C VAL A 42 -6.16 11.59 0.46
N ILE A 43 -5.82 11.15 1.67
CA ILE A 43 -6.72 11.25 2.83
C ILE A 43 -7.11 12.71 3.11
N ARG A 44 -6.14 13.61 3.09
CA ARG A 44 -6.40 15.03 3.32
C ARG A 44 -7.31 15.64 2.25
N LEU A 45 -7.08 15.29 0.99
CA LEU A 45 -7.92 15.77 -0.12
C LEU A 45 -9.34 15.21 -0.03
N GLN A 46 -9.51 13.96 0.36
CA GLN A 46 -10.83 13.38 0.57
C GLN A 46 -11.58 14.10 1.70
N ARG A 47 -10.89 14.42 2.79
CA ARG A 47 -11.50 15.22 3.88
C ARG A 47 -11.94 16.60 3.41
N ALA A 48 -11.08 17.29 2.65
CA ALA A 48 -11.40 18.59 2.11
C ALA A 48 -12.60 18.54 1.16
N SER A 49 -12.69 17.48 0.34
CA SER A 49 -13.80 17.26 -0.58
C SER A 49 -15.12 17.06 0.18
N ILE A 50 -15.09 16.28 1.26
CA ILE A 50 -16.29 16.07 2.11
C ILE A 50 -16.74 17.38 2.72
N LYS A 51 -15.80 18.16 3.28
CA LYS A 51 -16.10 19.45 3.90
C LYS A 51 -16.71 20.41 2.90
N ALA A 52 -16.14 20.52 1.71
CA ALA A 52 -16.67 21.36 0.65
C ALA A 52 -18.09 20.95 0.25
N SER A 53 -18.33 19.65 0.13
CA SER A 53 -19.65 19.11 -0.19
C SER A 53 -20.67 19.46 0.89
N GLU A 54 -20.31 19.37 2.17
CA GLU A 54 -21.18 19.73 3.28
C GLU A 54 -21.53 21.24 3.28
N GLU A 55 -20.56 22.08 2.95
CA GLU A 55 -20.78 23.53 2.86
C GLU A 55 -21.71 23.90 1.73
N ILE A 56 -21.69 23.16 0.62
CA ILE A 56 -22.55 23.40 -0.53
C ILE A 56 -23.95 22.83 -0.33
N THR A 57 -24.05 21.59 0.18
CA THR A 57 -25.31 20.87 0.29
C THR A 57 -26.02 21.07 1.63
N PHE A 58 -25.31 21.56 2.64
CA PHE A 58 -25.78 21.66 4.04
C PHE A 58 -26.14 20.31 4.65
N ILE A 59 -25.60 19.22 4.09
CA ILE A 59 -25.84 17.85 4.57
C ILE A 59 -24.55 17.34 5.23
N SER A 60 -24.63 17.02 6.53
CA SER A 60 -23.51 16.45 7.26
C SER A 60 -23.29 14.98 6.87
N ASN A 61 -22.02 14.56 6.81
CA ASN A 61 -21.70 13.19 6.44
C ASN A 61 -20.62 12.60 7.38
N PRO A 62 -20.97 12.38 8.66
CA PRO A 62 -20.01 11.89 9.65
C PRO A 62 -19.46 10.50 9.33
N ALA A 63 -20.23 9.65 8.62
CA ALA A 63 -19.77 8.32 8.25
C ALA A 63 -18.52 8.37 7.36
N LYS A 64 -18.46 9.31 6.43
CA LYS A 64 -17.29 9.48 5.56
C LYS A 64 -16.07 9.95 6.33
N TYR A 65 -16.24 10.87 7.28
CA TYR A 65 -15.15 11.32 8.16
C TYR A 65 -14.64 10.16 9.02
N ASN A 66 -15.54 9.38 9.59
CA ASN A 66 -15.17 8.22 10.41
C ASN A 66 -14.40 7.18 9.60
N HIS A 67 -14.80 6.95 8.35
CA HIS A 67 -14.09 6.06 7.43
C HIS A 67 -12.65 6.54 7.23
N LEU A 68 -12.45 7.82 6.91
CA LEU A 68 -11.12 8.39 6.69
C LEU A 68 -10.28 8.37 7.97
N ASN A 69 -10.88 8.63 9.12
CA ASN A 69 -10.19 8.56 10.41
C ASN A 69 -9.71 7.15 10.70
N LYS A 70 -10.51 6.12 10.39
CA LYS A 70 -10.11 4.72 10.53
C LYS A 70 -8.95 4.37 9.61
N LEU A 71 -9.03 4.79 8.33
CA LEU A 71 -7.95 4.54 7.38
C LEU A 71 -6.65 5.17 7.83
N GLN A 72 -6.70 6.41 8.31
CA GLN A 72 -5.51 7.10 8.80
C GLN A 72 -4.92 6.40 10.02
N ARG A 73 -5.78 5.99 10.96
CA ARG A 73 -5.34 5.28 12.17
C ARG A 73 -4.69 3.95 11.80
N MET A 74 -5.29 3.21 10.89
CA MET A 74 -4.74 1.93 10.41
C MET A 74 -3.39 2.13 9.72
N ALA A 75 -3.26 3.17 8.89
CA ALA A 75 -2.00 3.49 8.25
C ALA A 75 -0.92 3.87 9.26
N ASP A 76 -1.26 4.69 10.26
CA ASP A 76 -0.33 5.06 11.33
C ASP A 76 0.15 3.84 12.10
N ASP A 77 -0.76 2.92 12.42
CA ASP A 77 -0.44 1.67 13.12
C ASP A 77 0.49 0.78 12.27
N ILE A 78 0.22 0.66 10.98
CA ILE A 78 1.04 -0.11 10.04
C ILE A 78 2.45 0.46 9.96
N LEU A 79 2.56 1.78 9.85
CA LEU A 79 3.86 2.46 9.77
C LEU A 79 4.64 2.34 11.08
N GLU A 80 3.96 2.43 12.22
CA GLU A 80 4.57 2.31 13.54
C GLU A 80 5.08 0.88 13.80
N ARG A 81 4.30 -0.14 13.42
CA ARG A 81 4.72 -1.54 13.55
C ARG A 81 5.83 -1.92 12.57
N GLY A 82 6.00 -1.15 11.48
CA GLY A 82 6.93 -1.48 10.42
C GLY A 82 6.49 -2.64 9.55
N ASP A 83 5.17 -2.77 9.33
CA ASP A 83 4.64 -3.82 8.43
C ASP A 83 5.25 -3.69 7.04
N CYS A 84 5.43 -4.84 6.38
CA CYS A 84 5.98 -4.88 5.03
C CYS A 84 4.91 -4.48 4.01
N PHE A 85 5.22 -3.46 3.21
CA PHE A 85 4.41 -3.09 2.05
C PHE A 85 5.27 -2.66 0.84
N THR A 86 6.60 -2.85 0.93
CA THR A 86 7.51 -2.60 -0.19
C THR A 86 8.45 -3.80 -0.36
N ILE A 87 9.01 -3.95 -1.57
CA ILE A 87 9.97 -5.01 -1.86
C ILE A 87 11.18 -4.93 -0.94
N LYS A 88 11.61 -3.73 -0.57
CA LYS A 88 12.73 -3.52 0.33
C LYS A 88 12.49 -4.07 1.74
N ASP A 89 11.24 -4.15 2.15
CA ASP A 89 10.85 -4.65 3.46
C ASP A 89 10.76 -6.17 3.53
N LEU A 90 10.78 -6.86 2.36
CA LEU A 90 10.76 -8.31 2.31
C LEU A 90 12.02 -8.90 2.94
N ASP A 91 11.84 -9.99 3.69
CA ASP A 91 12.94 -10.71 4.32
C ASP A 91 13.64 -11.68 3.35
N ILE A 92 13.64 -11.32 2.09
CA ILE A 92 14.32 -12.03 1.01
C ILE A 92 14.78 -11.01 -0.03
N THR A 93 15.91 -11.26 -0.64
CA THR A 93 16.49 -10.34 -1.63
C THR A 93 16.59 -11.00 -3.01
N GLY A 94 16.89 -10.19 -4.04
CA GLY A 94 17.16 -10.73 -5.37
C GLY A 94 18.34 -11.69 -5.37
N VAL A 95 19.33 -11.47 -4.52
CA VAL A 95 20.47 -12.36 -4.38
C VAL A 95 20.03 -13.74 -3.88
N ASP A 96 19.13 -13.78 -2.89
CA ASP A 96 18.56 -15.03 -2.38
C ASP A 96 17.83 -15.79 -3.48
N LEU A 97 17.11 -15.09 -4.36
CA LEU A 97 16.40 -15.71 -5.47
C LEU A 97 17.36 -16.24 -6.55
N ILE A 98 18.46 -15.55 -6.79
CA ILE A 98 19.51 -16.01 -7.70
C ILE A 98 20.12 -17.31 -7.16
N GLU A 99 20.40 -17.38 -5.87
CA GLU A 99 20.92 -18.59 -5.21
C GLU A 99 19.90 -19.73 -5.28
N TYR A 100 18.61 -19.41 -5.24
CA TYR A 100 17.53 -20.40 -5.38
C TYR A 100 17.44 -20.94 -6.81
N GLY A 101 17.94 -20.21 -7.81
CA GLY A 101 17.96 -20.66 -9.20
C GLY A 101 17.13 -19.82 -10.17
N LEU A 102 16.61 -18.68 -9.73
CA LEU A 102 15.83 -17.77 -10.59
C LEU A 102 16.74 -16.81 -11.34
N LYS A 103 16.29 -16.35 -12.50
CA LYS A 103 17.08 -15.46 -13.38
C LYS A 103 16.19 -14.41 -14.03
N GLY A 104 16.78 -13.23 -14.27
CA GLY A 104 16.18 -12.18 -15.07
C GLY A 104 14.84 -11.69 -14.55
N ALA A 105 13.86 -11.61 -15.42
CA ALA A 105 12.52 -11.11 -15.10
C ALA A 105 11.81 -11.96 -14.05
N GLU A 106 12.16 -13.23 -13.92
CA GLU A 106 11.59 -14.12 -12.90
C GLU A 106 11.82 -13.61 -11.48
N ILE A 107 12.98 -12.99 -11.24
CA ILE A 107 13.33 -12.42 -9.93
C ILE A 107 12.35 -11.33 -9.55
N CYS A 108 12.12 -10.38 -10.45
CA CYS A 108 11.20 -9.27 -10.20
C CYS A 108 9.76 -9.75 -10.03
N ASN A 109 9.30 -10.64 -10.89
CA ASN A 109 7.95 -11.20 -10.83
C ASN A 109 7.72 -11.96 -9.51
N THR A 110 8.71 -12.75 -9.09
CA THR A 110 8.64 -13.50 -7.85
C THR A 110 8.62 -12.59 -6.63
N LEU A 111 9.46 -11.55 -6.60
CA LEU A 111 9.45 -10.57 -5.51
C LEU A 111 8.09 -9.89 -5.39
N ASN A 112 7.49 -9.49 -6.50
CA ASN A 112 6.17 -8.87 -6.51
C ASN A 112 5.09 -9.83 -6.01
N THR A 113 5.14 -11.10 -6.41
CA THR A 113 4.19 -12.12 -5.95
C THR A 113 4.32 -12.35 -4.45
N LEU A 114 5.54 -12.46 -3.94
CA LEU A 114 5.80 -12.60 -2.50
C LEU A 114 5.34 -11.38 -1.72
N LEU A 115 5.54 -10.19 -2.28
CA LEU A 115 5.09 -8.96 -1.65
C LEU A 115 3.57 -8.93 -1.52
N ASP A 116 2.83 -9.32 -2.56
CA ASP A 116 1.37 -9.40 -2.51
C ASP A 116 0.90 -10.34 -1.40
N ILE A 117 1.56 -11.48 -1.25
CA ILE A 117 1.25 -12.45 -0.20
C ILE A 117 1.51 -11.85 1.19
N VAL A 118 2.64 -11.16 1.35
CA VAL A 118 3.02 -10.54 2.64
C VAL A 118 2.13 -9.36 2.99
N ILE A 119 1.67 -8.60 2.00
CA ILE A 119 0.71 -7.50 2.21
C ILE A 119 -0.58 -8.04 2.82
N GLU A 120 -1.04 -9.20 2.35
CA GLU A 120 -2.21 -9.88 2.93
C GLU A 120 -1.93 -10.38 4.35
N ASN A 121 -0.73 -10.90 4.60
CA ASN A 121 -0.37 -11.44 5.90
C ASN A 121 1.10 -11.15 6.23
N PRO A 122 1.39 -10.05 6.95
CA PRO A 122 2.78 -9.68 7.28
C PRO A 122 3.56 -10.70 8.10
N LYS A 123 2.86 -11.61 8.76
CA LYS A 123 3.51 -12.68 9.55
C LYS A 123 4.27 -13.66 8.69
N LEU A 124 3.97 -13.70 7.39
CA LEU A 124 4.67 -14.55 6.43
C LEU A 124 6.01 -13.95 5.97
N ASN A 125 6.34 -12.73 6.38
CA ASN A 125 7.58 -12.06 6.01
C ASN A 125 8.76 -12.59 6.84
N ASP A 126 9.15 -13.81 6.54
CA ASP A 126 10.27 -14.52 7.14
C ASP A 126 10.98 -15.28 6.03
N LYS A 127 12.30 -15.20 5.99
CA LYS A 127 13.10 -15.78 4.91
C LYS A 127 12.78 -17.27 4.68
N ALA A 128 12.74 -18.07 5.73
CA ALA A 128 12.43 -19.48 5.64
C ALA A 128 11.03 -19.72 5.08
N THR A 129 10.04 -18.96 5.55
CA THR A 129 8.66 -19.04 5.08
C THR A 129 8.55 -18.64 3.61
N LEU A 130 9.23 -17.56 3.22
CA LEU A 130 9.21 -17.08 1.83
C LEU A 130 9.86 -18.11 0.89
N ILE A 131 10.93 -18.75 1.29
CA ILE A 131 11.57 -19.82 0.51
C ILE A 131 10.64 -21.01 0.36
N ALA A 132 9.94 -21.40 1.43
CA ALA A 132 8.95 -22.46 1.37
C ALA A 132 7.80 -22.12 0.41
N LEU A 133 7.37 -20.86 0.37
CA LEU A 133 6.36 -20.40 -0.58
C LEU A 133 6.85 -20.48 -2.03
N LEU A 134 8.14 -20.24 -2.27
CA LEU A 134 8.73 -20.39 -3.61
C LEU A 134 8.56 -21.82 -4.14
N ASP A 135 8.74 -22.82 -3.29
CA ASP A 135 8.57 -24.22 -3.66
C ASP A 135 7.13 -24.51 -4.11
N ASN A 136 6.16 -23.83 -3.49
CA ASN A 136 4.74 -23.97 -3.84
C ASN A 136 4.35 -23.20 -5.10
N LEU A 137 5.12 -22.19 -5.48
CA LEU A 137 4.85 -21.38 -6.68
C LEU A 137 5.39 -21.98 -7.97
N LYS A 138 6.21 -23.02 -7.88
CA LYS A 138 6.76 -23.73 -9.04
C LYS A 138 5.73 -24.60 -9.75
#